data_f3868cd651cb01bd30cc9a5b4b464aa9
#
_entry.id   f3868cd651cb01bd30cc9a5b4b464aa9
#
_cell.length_a   1.000
_cell.length_b   1.000
_cell.length_c   1.000
_cell.angle_alpha   90.00
_cell.angle_beta   90.00
_cell.angle_gamma   90.00
#
_symmetry.space_group_name_H-M   'P 1'
#
loop_
_entity.id
_entity.type
_entity.pdbx_description
1 polymer ?
#
loop_
_entity_poly.entity_id
_entity_poly.type
_entity_poly.pdbx_seq_one_letter_code
_entity_poly.pdbx_strand_id
1 'polypeptide(L)'
;MDWRERYGYAPVLVETFVDSDRYTGASYRAANWIRVGETAGRADGYANGKVSNGKKQIYVYPLRQGWQSRLCRESKLGIGELPRPEAPQDWAEEEFGSVELFDERLKERLLIIARDFYGQPGELVPQACGGSMAKVKAAYRFFDNRNTDMQGLLQPHIGATIDRIQEHKVVLAVQDITTLSYTAHACKDMGPINTKWNSAVGLMVHDTLAFTEDGVPLGLLDVQCWSRKPEESG
;
A
#
# COMPACT_ATOMS: atom_id res chain seq x y z
N MET A 1 -0.04 8.08 20.39
CA MET A 1 0.35 6.65 20.40
C MET A 1 1.71 6.58 19.72
N ASP A 2 2.71 6.00 20.38
CA ASP A 2 4.06 5.95 19.82
C ASP A 2 4.13 4.86 18.75
N TRP A 3 4.80 5.16 17.63
CA TRP A 3 5.02 4.21 16.54
C TRP A 3 5.69 2.91 17.03
N ARG A 4 6.61 3.06 17.98
CA ARG A 4 7.31 1.91 18.57
C ARG A 4 6.41 1.00 19.41
N GLU A 5 5.41 1.56 20.07
CA GLU A 5 4.43 0.81 20.85
C GLU A 5 3.48 0.03 19.94
N ARG A 6 3.14 0.60 18.78
CA ARG A 6 2.19 0.00 17.84
C ARG A 6 2.83 -1.05 16.92
N TYR A 7 4.04 -0.80 16.44
CA TYR A 7 4.65 -1.59 15.37
C TYR A 7 5.99 -2.25 15.76
N GLY A 8 6.45 -2.12 16.99
CA GLY A 8 7.70 -2.74 17.48
C GLY A 8 8.99 -2.08 16.98
N TYR A 9 8.94 -1.12 16.05
CA TYR A 9 10.10 -0.42 15.50
C TYR A 9 9.91 1.09 15.50
N ALA A 10 10.99 1.83 15.24
CA ALA A 10 10.95 3.28 15.17
C ALA A 10 11.60 3.76 13.87
N PRO A 11 10.85 4.46 12.98
CA PRO A 11 11.39 4.96 11.73
C PRO A 11 12.53 5.96 11.99
N VAL A 12 13.48 6.01 11.07
CA VAL A 12 14.64 6.93 11.14
C VAL A 12 14.45 8.16 10.27
N LEU A 13 13.55 8.07 9.29
CA LEU A 13 13.31 9.09 8.27
C LEU A 13 11.84 9.05 7.85
N VAL A 14 11.29 10.19 7.48
CA VAL A 14 10.03 10.31 6.72
C VAL A 14 10.33 10.97 5.38
N GLU A 15 9.75 10.48 4.31
CA GLU A 15 9.87 11.03 2.95
C GLU A 15 8.51 11.53 2.45
N THR A 16 8.52 12.57 1.63
CA THR A 16 7.33 13.07 0.94
C THR A 16 7.66 13.63 -0.44
N PHE A 17 6.68 13.61 -1.33
CA PHE A 17 6.78 14.09 -2.70
C PHE A 17 5.86 15.30 -2.89
N VAL A 18 6.42 16.40 -3.38
CA VAL A 18 5.71 17.66 -3.60
C VAL A 18 5.64 17.93 -5.10
N ASP A 19 4.43 18.02 -5.64
CA ASP A 19 4.19 18.41 -7.03
C ASP A 19 4.65 19.86 -7.25
N SER A 20 5.73 20.03 -8.02
CA SER A 20 6.36 21.33 -8.25
C SER A 20 5.51 22.29 -9.09
N ASP A 21 4.58 21.75 -9.89
CA ASP A 21 3.68 22.55 -10.74
C ASP A 21 2.56 23.20 -9.93
N ARG A 22 2.24 22.63 -8.76
CA ARG A 22 1.15 23.08 -7.89
C ARG A 22 1.60 23.70 -6.58
N TYR A 23 2.72 23.25 -6.03
CA TYR A 23 3.17 23.60 -4.70
C TYR A 23 4.65 23.95 -4.66
N THR A 24 4.99 24.98 -3.92
CA THR A 24 6.38 25.44 -3.77
C THR A 24 7.20 24.64 -2.76
N GLY A 25 6.56 23.74 -1.98
CA GLY A 25 7.19 23.05 -0.86
C GLY A 25 7.56 23.97 0.33
N ALA A 26 7.00 25.17 0.39
CA ALA A 26 7.36 26.18 1.41
C ALA A 26 7.03 25.69 2.82
N SER A 27 5.91 25.01 3.02
CA SER A 27 5.50 24.44 4.32
C SER A 27 6.48 23.39 4.82
N TYR A 28 6.98 22.54 3.95
CA TYR A 28 7.98 21.53 4.31
C TYR A 28 9.30 22.17 4.70
N ARG A 29 9.79 23.17 3.92
CA ARG A 29 11.00 23.92 4.28
C ARG A 29 10.85 24.66 5.61
N ALA A 30 9.70 25.28 5.84
CA ALA A 30 9.42 25.96 7.11
C ALA A 30 9.37 24.98 8.30
N ALA A 31 9.01 23.73 8.07
CA ALA A 31 9.00 22.65 9.06
C ALA A 31 10.33 21.88 9.13
N ASN A 32 11.42 22.43 8.62
CA ASN A 32 12.78 21.86 8.63
C ASN A 32 12.94 20.55 7.87
N TRP A 33 12.10 20.31 6.87
CA TRP A 33 12.32 19.20 5.92
C TRP A 33 13.47 19.55 4.98
N ILE A 34 14.26 18.53 4.64
CA ILE A 34 15.44 18.65 3.76
C ILE A 34 15.01 18.25 2.35
N ARG A 35 15.17 19.14 1.38
CA ARG A 35 14.99 18.79 -0.04
C ARG A 35 16.20 17.97 -0.50
N VAL A 36 15.98 16.75 -0.96
CA VAL A 36 17.05 15.82 -1.38
C VAL A 36 17.11 15.63 -2.90
N GLY A 37 16.07 15.98 -3.64
CA GLY A 37 16.08 15.81 -5.08
C GLY A 37 14.75 16.08 -5.76
N GLU A 38 14.64 15.56 -6.98
CA GLU A 38 13.42 15.56 -7.79
C GLU A 38 13.25 14.19 -8.45
N THR A 39 11.99 13.78 -8.64
CA THR A 39 11.68 12.57 -9.42
C THR A 39 11.99 12.80 -10.90
N ALA A 40 12.29 11.72 -11.62
CA ALA A 40 12.56 11.79 -13.07
C ALA A 40 11.34 12.24 -13.91
N GLY A 41 10.14 12.21 -13.33
CA GLY A 41 8.87 12.36 -14.06
C GLY A 41 8.58 11.13 -14.92
N ARG A 42 7.39 10.55 -14.83
CA ARG A 42 6.92 9.53 -15.80
C ARG A 42 5.98 10.20 -16.78
N ALA A 43 6.22 10.01 -18.06
CA ALA A 43 5.20 10.17 -19.08
C ALA A 43 4.32 8.92 -19.00
N ASP A 44 3.16 8.99 -18.34
CA ASP A 44 2.18 7.92 -18.41
C ASP A 44 1.61 7.88 -19.82
N GLY A 45 2.03 6.87 -20.58
CA GLY A 45 1.49 6.55 -21.88
C GLY A 45 0.11 5.89 -21.78
N TYR A 46 -0.93 6.68 -21.42
CA TYR A 46 -2.30 6.31 -21.71
C TYR A 46 -2.86 7.28 -22.75
N ALA A 47 -3.34 6.70 -23.84
CA ALA A 47 -3.92 7.42 -24.96
C ALA A 47 -5.01 8.41 -24.52
N ASN A 48 -4.95 9.61 -25.09
CA ASN A 48 -5.89 10.74 -24.97
C ASN A 48 -5.72 11.66 -23.75
N GLY A 49 -4.74 12.52 -23.81
CA GLY A 49 -4.60 13.72 -23.00
C GLY A 49 -3.28 13.76 -22.28
N LYS A 50 -2.42 14.67 -22.70
CA LYS A 50 -1.16 15.01 -22.04
C LYS A 50 -1.41 15.44 -20.59
N VAL A 51 -1.34 14.51 -19.67
CA VAL A 51 -1.01 14.82 -18.28
C VAL A 51 0.44 14.39 -18.12
N SER A 52 1.37 15.30 -18.33
CA SER A 52 2.73 15.10 -17.84
C SER A 52 2.60 15.03 -16.31
N ASN A 53 2.84 13.89 -15.68
CA ASN A 53 3.14 13.87 -14.27
C ASN A 53 4.42 14.68 -14.09
N GLY A 54 4.28 15.94 -13.68
CA GLY A 54 5.36 16.87 -13.48
C GLY A 54 6.40 16.30 -12.53
N LYS A 55 7.61 16.81 -12.59
CA LYS A 55 8.66 16.44 -11.63
C LYS A 55 8.17 16.79 -10.22
N LYS A 56 8.29 15.85 -9.30
CA LYS A 56 7.99 16.08 -7.89
C LYS A 56 9.29 16.34 -7.13
N GLN A 57 9.30 17.34 -6.27
CA GLN A 57 10.40 17.56 -5.34
C GLN A 57 10.32 16.53 -4.22
N ILE A 58 11.46 15.97 -3.85
CA ILE A 58 11.58 14.97 -2.79
C ILE A 58 12.07 15.69 -1.53
N TYR A 59 11.30 15.60 -0.46
CA TYR A 59 11.65 16.12 0.85
C TYR A 59 11.74 14.98 1.86
N VAL A 60 12.72 15.07 2.75
CA VAL A 60 12.91 14.12 3.84
C VAL A 60 12.94 14.84 5.19
N TYR A 61 12.39 14.19 6.20
CA TYR A 61 12.46 14.68 7.58
C TYR A 61 13.16 13.65 8.47
N PRO A 62 14.37 13.95 8.96
CA PRO A 62 15.09 13.04 9.85
C PRO A 62 14.39 12.92 11.20
N LEU A 63 14.05 11.70 11.58
CA LEU A 63 13.48 11.40 12.90
C LEU A 63 14.57 11.04 13.93
N ARG A 64 15.78 10.72 13.47
CA ARG A 64 16.93 10.37 14.32
C ARG A 64 18.22 10.97 13.83
N GLN A 65 19.13 11.25 14.77
CA GLN A 65 20.49 11.65 14.43
C GLN A 65 21.23 10.48 13.75
N GLY A 66 22.11 10.80 12.80
CA GLY A 66 22.90 9.81 12.07
C GLY A 66 22.10 8.96 11.07
N TRP A 67 20.94 9.43 10.61
CA TRP A 67 20.09 8.74 9.64
C TRP A 67 20.83 8.42 8.34
N GLN A 68 21.70 9.33 7.81
CA GLN A 68 22.48 9.08 6.60
C GLN A 68 23.39 7.87 6.75
N SER A 69 24.14 7.77 7.84
CA SER A 69 25.05 6.65 8.07
C SER A 69 24.32 5.33 8.26
N ARG A 70 23.04 5.36 8.61
CA ARG A 70 22.18 4.17 8.70
C ARG A 70 21.64 3.75 7.34
N LEU A 71 21.25 4.71 6.50
CA LEU A 71 20.72 4.47 5.16
C LEU A 71 21.81 4.25 4.11
N CYS A 72 22.99 4.89 4.26
CA CYS A 72 24.10 4.78 3.31
C CYS A 72 25.09 3.65 3.65
N ARG A 73 24.71 2.67 4.45
CA ARG A 73 25.49 1.45 4.59
C ARG A 73 25.46 0.72 3.25
N GLU A 74 26.63 0.43 2.69
CA GLU A 74 26.70 -0.42 1.50
C GLU A 74 25.95 -1.72 1.77
N SER A 75 24.93 -1.98 0.95
CA SER A 75 24.27 -3.27 0.94
C SER A 75 25.32 -4.33 0.61
N LYS A 76 25.52 -5.28 1.50
CA LYS A 76 26.42 -6.42 1.23
C LYS A 76 25.80 -7.45 0.28
N LEU A 77 24.56 -7.21 -0.15
CA LEU A 77 23.84 -8.06 -1.09
C LEU A 77 24.10 -7.48 -2.51
N GLY A 78 25.01 -8.08 -3.24
CA GLY A 78 25.11 -7.88 -4.68
C GLY A 78 23.74 -8.21 -5.33
N ILE A 79 23.31 -7.40 -6.28
CA ILE A 79 22.04 -7.52 -7.03
C ILE A 79 21.90 -8.88 -7.77
N GLY A 80 22.62 -9.90 -7.41
CA GLY A 80 22.65 -11.17 -8.14
C GLY A 80 22.19 -12.40 -7.36
N GLU A 81 22.15 -12.35 -6.02
CA GLU A 81 21.87 -13.55 -5.23
C GLU A 81 21.07 -13.22 -3.96
N LEU A 82 19.83 -12.82 -4.16
CA LEU A 82 18.86 -13.05 -3.10
C LEU A 82 18.56 -14.55 -3.10
N PRO A 83 18.90 -15.30 -2.02
CA PRO A 83 18.33 -16.62 -1.86
C PRO A 83 16.82 -16.42 -1.92
N ARG A 84 16.17 -17.00 -2.92
CA ARG A 84 14.72 -17.12 -2.87
C ARG A 84 14.43 -17.90 -1.61
N PRO A 85 13.77 -17.34 -0.60
CA PRO A 85 13.28 -18.14 0.49
C PRO A 85 12.52 -19.27 -0.16
N GLU A 86 12.81 -20.51 0.22
CA GLU A 86 11.94 -21.63 -0.15
C GLU A 86 10.55 -21.17 0.23
N ALA A 87 9.68 -21.00 -0.79
CA ALA A 87 8.35 -20.50 -0.52
C ALA A 87 7.73 -21.46 0.50
N PRO A 88 7.20 -20.97 1.65
CA PRO A 88 6.57 -21.83 2.64
C PRO A 88 5.61 -22.76 1.91
N GLN A 89 5.46 -23.99 2.36
CA GLN A 89 4.63 -24.99 1.69
C GLN A 89 3.21 -24.47 1.41
N ASP A 90 2.76 -23.48 2.18
CA ASP A 90 1.52 -22.74 1.96
C ASP A 90 1.62 -21.28 2.44
N TRP A 91 2.13 -20.41 1.58
CA TRP A 91 2.25 -18.97 1.89
C TRP A 91 0.92 -18.32 2.29
N ALA A 92 -0.22 -18.78 1.72
CA ALA A 92 -1.52 -18.21 2.05
C ALA A 92 -1.94 -18.56 3.48
N GLU A 93 -1.60 -19.75 3.96
CA GLU A 93 -1.81 -20.15 5.35
C GLU A 93 -0.90 -19.36 6.31
N GLU A 94 0.36 -19.10 5.92
CA GLU A 94 1.25 -18.26 6.73
C GLU A 94 0.73 -16.82 6.86
N GLU A 95 0.28 -16.24 5.75
CA GLU A 95 -0.16 -14.84 5.73
C GLU A 95 -1.56 -14.63 6.33
N PHE A 96 -2.46 -15.58 6.16
CA PHE A 96 -3.89 -15.42 6.48
C PHE A 96 -4.45 -16.49 7.41
N GLY A 97 -3.68 -17.50 7.74
CA GLY A 97 -4.17 -18.65 8.51
C GLY A 97 -4.58 -18.32 9.95
N SER A 98 -4.08 -17.24 10.53
CA SER A 98 -4.49 -16.75 11.85
C SER A 98 -5.71 -15.82 11.82
N VAL A 99 -6.39 -15.66 10.67
CA VAL A 99 -7.58 -14.80 10.56
C VAL A 99 -8.69 -15.30 11.48
N GLU A 100 -9.25 -14.40 12.26
CA GLU A 100 -10.39 -14.68 13.12
C GLU A 100 -11.70 -14.33 12.38
N LEU A 101 -12.32 -15.32 11.77
CA LEU A 101 -13.62 -15.18 11.11
C LEU A 101 -14.67 -16.06 11.83
N PHE A 102 -15.91 -15.62 11.76
CA PHE A 102 -17.03 -16.29 12.43
C PHE A 102 -17.22 -17.76 12.02
N ASP A 103 -16.84 -18.13 10.78
CA ASP A 103 -17.03 -19.47 10.23
C ASP A 103 -15.72 -19.92 9.54
N GLU A 104 -15.21 -21.10 9.89
CA GLU A 104 -14.01 -21.69 9.31
C GLU A 104 -14.09 -21.82 7.78
N ARG A 105 -15.28 -22.02 7.24
CA ARG A 105 -15.49 -22.01 5.77
C ARG A 105 -15.19 -20.67 5.12
N LEU A 106 -15.31 -19.55 5.85
CA LEU A 106 -14.88 -18.24 5.35
C LEU A 106 -13.37 -18.14 5.32
N LYS A 107 -12.66 -18.67 6.31
CA LYS A 107 -11.20 -18.76 6.32
C LYS A 107 -10.69 -19.60 5.14
N GLU A 108 -11.21 -20.81 4.98
CA GLU A 108 -10.86 -21.66 3.82
C GLU A 108 -11.12 -20.93 2.49
N ARG A 109 -12.21 -20.17 2.40
CA ARG A 109 -12.53 -19.37 1.22
C ARG A 109 -11.53 -18.25 1.00
N LEU A 110 -11.11 -17.54 2.04
CA LEU A 110 -10.08 -16.51 1.99
C LEU A 110 -8.78 -17.07 1.41
N LEU A 111 -8.32 -18.20 1.92
CA LEU A 111 -7.09 -18.85 1.47
C LEU A 111 -7.16 -19.26 -0.01
N ILE A 112 -8.31 -19.77 -0.47
CA ILE A 112 -8.52 -20.08 -1.89
C ILE A 112 -8.47 -18.81 -2.74
N ILE A 113 -9.13 -17.72 -2.32
CA ILE A 113 -9.15 -16.44 -3.03
C ILE A 113 -7.73 -15.87 -3.10
N ALA A 114 -7.00 -15.88 -1.99
CA ALA A 114 -5.62 -15.40 -1.93
C ALA A 114 -4.73 -16.14 -2.94
N ARG A 115 -4.79 -17.47 -2.99
CA ARG A 115 -4.03 -18.29 -3.95
C ARG A 115 -4.43 -18.02 -5.39
N ASP A 116 -5.73 -17.93 -5.66
CA ASP A 116 -6.26 -17.68 -7.02
C ASP A 116 -5.79 -16.28 -7.51
N PHE A 117 -5.84 -15.24 -6.68
CA PHE A 117 -5.43 -13.88 -7.03
C PHE A 117 -3.90 -13.75 -7.17
N TYR A 118 -3.15 -14.43 -6.33
CA TYR A 118 -1.69 -14.47 -6.45
C TYR A 118 -1.24 -15.15 -7.75
N GLY A 119 -1.94 -16.18 -8.18
CA GLY A 119 -1.66 -16.89 -9.43
C GLY A 119 -1.95 -16.06 -10.69
N GLN A 120 -2.74 -14.99 -10.59
CA GLN A 120 -3.19 -14.14 -11.69
C GLN A 120 -3.19 -12.66 -11.26
N PRO A 121 -2.02 -12.06 -10.96
CA PRO A 121 -1.94 -10.72 -10.45
C PRO A 121 -2.40 -9.68 -11.47
N GLY A 122 -3.24 -8.74 -11.03
CA GLY A 122 -3.78 -7.67 -11.87
C GLY A 122 -4.98 -8.05 -12.73
N GLU A 123 -5.40 -9.31 -12.71
CA GLU A 123 -6.57 -9.76 -13.45
C GLU A 123 -7.88 -9.47 -12.70
N LEU A 124 -8.98 -9.38 -13.46
CA LEU A 124 -10.31 -9.28 -12.89
C LEU A 124 -10.72 -10.58 -12.18
N VAL A 125 -11.64 -10.49 -11.20
CA VAL A 125 -12.10 -11.65 -10.41
C VAL A 125 -12.45 -12.89 -11.24
N PRO A 126 -13.16 -12.78 -12.38
CA PRO A 126 -13.44 -13.96 -13.21
C PRO A 126 -12.19 -14.64 -13.77
N GLN A 127 -11.21 -13.87 -14.22
CA GLN A 127 -9.94 -14.35 -14.75
C GLN A 127 -9.07 -14.93 -13.63
N ALA A 128 -8.94 -14.19 -12.53
CA ALA A 128 -8.20 -14.64 -11.35
C ALA A 128 -8.72 -15.99 -10.82
N CYS A 129 -10.04 -16.21 -10.88
CA CYS A 129 -10.65 -17.50 -10.54
C CYS A 129 -10.55 -18.58 -11.64
N GLY A 130 -9.70 -18.37 -12.66
CA GLY A 130 -9.49 -19.33 -13.75
C GLY A 130 -10.73 -19.58 -14.60
N GLY A 131 -11.65 -18.62 -14.71
CA GLY A 131 -12.91 -18.74 -15.44
C GLY A 131 -13.96 -19.65 -14.77
N SER A 132 -13.69 -20.20 -13.60
CA SER A 132 -14.63 -21.05 -12.87
C SER A 132 -15.76 -20.22 -12.26
N MET A 133 -16.97 -20.32 -12.82
CA MET A 133 -18.16 -19.61 -12.32
C MET A 133 -18.49 -19.95 -10.86
N ALA A 134 -18.17 -21.15 -10.39
CA ALA A 134 -18.36 -21.53 -8.99
C ALA A 134 -17.43 -20.73 -8.06
N LYS A 135 -16.14 -20.62 -8.43
CA LYS A 135 -15.16 -19.82 -7.69
C LYS A 135 -15.50 -18.32 -7.73
N VAL A 136 -15.87 -17.79 -8.90
CA VAL A 136 -16.30 -16.40 -9.08
C VAL A 136 -17.46 -16.04 -8.15
N LYS A 137 -18.54 -16.84 -8.18
CA LYS A 137 -19.69 -16.64 -7.29
C LYS A 137 -19.30 -16.75 -5.81
N ALA A 138 -18.40 -17.66 -5.47
CA ALA A 138 -17.93 -17.82 -4.11
C ALA A 138 -17.08 -16.64 -3.63
N ALA A 139 -16.23 -16.06 -4.50
CA ALA A 139 -15.45 -14.87 -4.20
C ALA A 139 -16.36 -13.64 -3.97
N TYR A 140 -17.30 -13.38 -4.87
CA TYR A 140 -18.25 -12.28 -4.68
C TYR A 140 -19.08 -12.43 -3.39
N ARG A 141 -19.58 -13.63 -3.10
CA ARG A 141 -20.30 -13.88 -1.84
C ARG A 141 -19.43 -13.72 -0.60
N PHE A 142 -18.13 -13.98 -0.71
CA PHE A 142 -17.19 -13.75 0.37
C PHE A 142 -17.02 -12.25 0.63
N PHE A 143 -16.78 -11.45 -0.39
CA PHE A 143 -16.64 -10.00 -0.22
C PHE A 143 -17.94 -9.27 0.14
N ASP A 144 -19.09 -9.84 -0.19
CA ASP A 144 -20.41 -9.30 0.17
C ASP A 144 -20.89 -9.80 1.55
N ASN A 145 -20.10 -10.57 2.26
CA ASN A 145 -20.46 -11.13 3.55
C ASN A 145 -20.26 -10.10 4.66
N ARG A 146 -21.29 -9.87 5.47
CA ARG A 146 -21.25 -8.90 6.58
C ARG A 146 -20.26 -9.26 7.70
N ASN A 147 -19.79 -10.51 7.74
CA ASN A 147 -18.81 -10.99 8.71
C ASN A 147 -17.37 -10.91 8.17
N THR A 148 -17.18 -10.27 7.02
CA THR A 148 -15.86 -10.00 6.43
C THR A 148 -15.70 -8.50 6.27
N ASP A 149 -14.67 -7.95 6.86
CA ASP A 149 -14.29 -6.55 6.69
C ASP A 149 -12.79 -6.45 6.37
N MET A 150 -12.39 -5.35 5.76
CA MET A 150 -11.02 -5.15 5.31
C MET A 150 -10.03 -5.24 6.47
N GLN A 151 -10.34 -4.68 7.61
CA GLN A 151 -9.43 -4.64 8.76
C GLN A 151 -9.19 -6.05 9.33
N GLY A 152 -10.25 -6.82 9.54
CA GLY A 152 -10.15 -8.20 10.01
C GLY A 152 -9.39 -9.11 9.05
N LEU A 153 -9.59 -8.93 7.73
CA LEU A 153 -8.89 -9.71 6.71
C LEU A 153 -7.39 -9.36 6.61
N LEU A 154 -7.00 -8.11 6.86
CA LEU A 154 -5.60 -7.67 6.76
C LEU A 154 -4.81 -7.88 8.06
N GLN A 155 -5.47 -8.01 9.21
CA GLN A 155 -4.79 -8.17 10.51
C GLN A 155 -3.74 -9.29 10.55
N PRO A 156 -4.01 -10.52 10.05
CA PRO A 156 -3.02 -11.60 10.02
C PRO A 156 -1.78 -11.23 9.21
N HIS A 157 -1.96 -10.68 8.01
CA HIS A 157 -0.88 -10.23 7.14
C HIS A 157 -0.05 -9.12 7.80
N ILE A 158 -0.69 -8.16 8.47
CA ILE A 158 -0.01 -7.10 9.23
C ILE A 158 0.82 -7.73 10.36
N GLY A 159 0.28 -8.72 11.07
CA GLY A 159 0.99 -9.48 12.09
C GLY A 159 2.25 -10.16 11.52
N ALA A 160 2.11 -10.92 10.45
CA ALA A 160 3.22 -11.56 9.76
C ALA A 160 4.26 -10.55 9.24
N THR A 161 3.82 -9.36 8.79
CA THR A 161 4.70 -8.27 8.41
C THR A 161 5.50 -7.74 9.61
N ILE A 162 4.86 -7.58 10.76
CA ILE A 162 5.51 -7.13 11.99
C ILE A 162 6.59 -8.14 12.44
N ASP A 163 6.31 -9.43 12.34
CA ASP A 163 7.28 -10.47 12.69
C ASP A 163 8.49 -10.41 11.76
N ARG A 164 8.30 -10.29 10.44
CA ARG A 164 9.39 -10.10 9.47
C ARG A 164 10.22 -8.85 9.74
N ILE A 165 9.60 -7.75 10.14
CA ILE A 165 10.29 -6.50 10.49
C ILE A 165 11.27 -6.68 11.64
N GLN A 166 10.97 -7.52 12.63
CA GLN A 166 11.82 -7.72 13.80
C GLN A 166 13.18 -8.32 13.45
N GLU A 167 13.30 -8.99 12.32
CA GLU A 167 14.58 -9.55 11.83
C GLU A 167 15.51 -8.47 11.26
N HIS A 168 15.02 -7.24 11.03
CA HIS A 168 15.75 -6.16 10.39
C HIS A 168 16.08 -5.02 11.36
N LYS A 169 17.31 -4.49 11.26
CA LYS A 169 17.77 -3.36 12.10
C LYS A 169 17.20 -2.03 11.64
N VAL A 170 16.94 -1.89 10.34
CA VAL A 170 16.37 -0.72 9.69
C VAL A 170 15.29 -1.19 8.74
N VAL A 171 14.16 -0.52 8.80
CA VAL A 171 13.01 -0.75 7.92
C VAL A 171 12.52 0.60 7.40
N LEU A 172 12.22 0.67 6.13
CA LEU A 172 11.60 1.82 5.49
C LEU A 172 10.08 1.62 5.53
N ALA A 173 9.37 2.57 6.13
CA ALA A 173 7.91 2.63 6.07
C ALA A 173 7.52 3.63 4.97
N VAL A 174 7.13 3.11 3.82
CA VAL A 174 6.75 3.91 2.66
C VAL A 174 5.24 4.11 2.68
N GLN A 175 4.81 5.36 2.55
CA GLN A 175 3.39 5.72 2.55
C GLN A 175 3.03 6.39 1.23
N ASP A 176 1.89 6.01 0.66
CA ASP A 176 1.33 6.67 -0.52
C ASP A 176 -0.19 6.80 -0.41
N ILE A 177 -0.75 7.74 -1.16
CA ILE A 177 -2.19 7.93 -1.29
C ILE A 177 -2.58 7.68 -2.74
N THR A 178 -3.39 6.66 -2.95
CA THR A 178 -3.96 6.31 -4.25
C THR A 178 -5.44 6.65 -4.30
N THR A 179 -5.92 7.05 -5.46
CA THR A 179 -7.34 7.27 -5.72
C THR A 179 -7.91 6.14 -6.56
N LEU A 180 -8.97 5.51 -6.09
CA LEU A 180 -9.72 4.50 -6.84
C LEU A 180 -10.93 5.18 -7.48
N SER A 181 -10.95 5.30 -8.81
CA SER A 181 -12.05 5.94 -9.55
C SER A 181 -13.13 4.93 -9.90
N TYR A 182 -14.34 5.20 -9.46
CA TYR A 182 -15.54 4.42 -9.75
C TYR A 182 -16.62 5.25 -10.46
N THR A 183 -16.23 6.28 -11.16
CA THR A 183 -17.16 7.27 -11.79
C THR A 183 -18.24 6.62 -12.63
N ALA A 184 -17.94 5.53 -13.34
CA ALA A 184 -18.92 4.78 -14.14
C ALA A 184 -19.86 3.88 -13.31
N HIS A 185 -19.50 3.60 -12.06
CA HIS A 185 -20.22 2.68 -11.16
C HIS A 185 -20.35 3.27 -9.75
N ALA A 186 -20.60 4.58 -9.68
CA ALA A 186 -20.71 5.28 -8.41
C ALA A 186 -21.83 4.73 -7.53
N CYS A 187 -21.55 4.57 -6.25
CA CYS A 187 -22.56 4.29 -5.24
C CYS A 187 -22.62 5.44 -4.20
N LYS A 188 -23.64 5.40 -3.36
CA LYS A 188 -23.93 6.47 -2.37
C LYS A 188 -22.81 6.73 -1.37
N ASP A 189 -21.94 5.74 -1.14
CA ASP A 189 -20.87 5.81 -0.13
C ASP A 189 -19.54 6.30 -0.73
N MET A 190 -19.52 6.63 -2.04
CA MET A 190 -18.37 7.20 -2.72
C MET A 190 -18.43 8.72 -2.75
N GLY A 191 -17.27 9.34 -2.67
CA GLY A 191 -17.14 10.79 -2.69
C GLY A 191 -16.21 11.31 -3.79
N PRO A 192 -16.08 12.64 -3.92
CA PRO A 192 -15.21 13.25 -4.92
C PRO A 192 -13.73 12.88 -4.67
N ILE A 193 -13.04 12.40 -5.70
CA ILE A 193 -11.62 12.03 -5.63
C ILE A 193 -10.69 13.12 -6.20
N ASN A 194 -11.21 14.08 -6.93
CA ASN A 194 -10.46 15.18 -7.51
C ASN A 194 -10.91 16.55 -6.97
N THR A 195 -10.01 17.52 -7.11
CA THR A 195 -10.32 18.92 -6.80
C THR A 195 -11.16 19.58 -7.91
N LYS A 196 -11.92 20.57 -7.58
CA LYS A 196 -12.79 21.57 -8.25
C LYS A 196 -13.27 21.37 -9.71
N TRP A 197 -12.59 20.59 -10.56
CA TRP A 197 -12.87 20.61 -12.01
C TRP A 197 -13.27 19.26 -12.61
N ASN A 198 -13.42 18.24 -11.79
CA ASN A 198 -13.73 16.89 -12.27
C ASN A 198 -14.78 16.24 -11.36
N SER A 199 -15.86 15.77 -11.98
CA SER A 199 -16.95 15.03 -11.31
C SER A 199 -16.60 13.57 -10.98
N ALA A 200 -15.31 13.20 -11.00
CA ALA A 200 -14.89 11.86 -10.69
C ALA A 200 -15.17 11.52 -9.23
N VAL A 201 -15.79 10.38 -9.00
CA VAL A 201 -16.12 9.85 -7.67
C VAL A 201 -15.42 8.52 -7.42
N GLY A 202 -15.15 8.25 -6.15
CA GLY A 202 -14.44 7.04 -5.76
C GLY A 202 -14.01 7.06 -4.31
N LEU A 203 -12.92 6.38 -4.04
CA LEU A 203 -12.32 6.21 -2.72
C LEU A 203 -10.87 6.68 -2.72
N MET A 204 -10.42 7.17 -1.58
CA MET A 204 -9.01 7.38 -1.26
C MET A 204 -8.49 6.17 -0.51
N VAL A 205 -7.34 5.68 -0.91
CA VAL A 205 -6.62 4.61 -0.20
C VAL A 205 -5.26 5.13 0.20
N HIS A 206 -4.93 5.04 1.47
CA HIS A 206 -3.62 5.35 2.01
C HIS A 206 -3.05 4.08 2.62
N ASP A 207 -1.98 3.59 2.06
CA ASP A 207 -1.27 2.44 2.56
C ASP A 207 0.09 2.79 3.14
N THR A 208 0.57 1.91 4.00
CA THR A 208 1.93 1.94 4.55
C THR A 208 2.55 0.58 4.32
N LEU A 209 3.57 0.53 3.49
CA LEU A 209 4.34 -0.67 3.15
C LEU A 209 5.69 -0.67 3.85
N ALA A 210 6.08 -1.81 4.40
CA ALA A 210 7.42 -2.02 4.96
C ALA A 210 8.37 -2.56 3.90
N PHE A 211 9.58 -2.00 3.85
CA PHE A 211 10.67 -2.45 2.98
C PHE A 211 11.96 -2.58 3.76
N THR A 212 12.83 -3.47 3.32
CA THR A 212 14.23 -3.48 3.77
C THR A 212 14.99 -2.26 3.24
N GLU A 213 16.21 -2.03 3.73
CA GLU A 213 17.13 -1.00 3.19
C GLU A 213 17.46 -1.23 1.71
N ASP A 214 17.40 -2.47 1.25
CA ASP A 214 17.67 -2.89 -0.14
C ASP A 214 16.43 -2.83 -1.04
N GLY A 215 15.30 -2.38 -0.51
CA GLY A 215 14.05 -2.23 -1.27
C GLY A 215 13.23 -3.52 -1.41
N VAL A 216 13.51 -4.55 -0.62
CA VAL A 216 12.69 -5.77 -0.60
C VAL A 216 11.42 -5.50 0.21
N PRO A 217 10.22 -5.71 -0.35
CA PRO A 217 8.98 -5.53 0.39
C PRO A 217 8.83 -6.59 1.47
N LEU A 218 8.55 -6.16 2.68
CA LEU A 218 8.27 -7.04 3.83
C LEU A 218 6.78 -7.27 4.03
N GLY A 219 5.95 -6.35 3.58
CA GLY A 219 4.50 -6.45 3.63
C GLY A 219 3.83 -5.14 4.02
N LEU A 220 2.52 -5.22 4.21
CA LEU A 220 1.66 -4.11 4.54
C LEU A 220 1.63 -3.88 6.06
N LEU A 221 1.67 -2.62 6.48
CA LEU A 221 1.61 -2.22 7.89
C LEU A 221 0.26 -1.59 8.27
N ASP A 222 -0.31 -0.84 7.34
CA ASP A 222 -1.59 -0.16 7.55
C ASP A 222 -2.26 0.14 6.21
N VAL A 223 -3.58 0.10 6.18
CA VAL A 223 -4.40 0.58 5.07
C VAL A 223 -5.57 1.36 5.62
N GLN A 224 -5.74 2.56 5.13
CA GLN A 224 -6.91 3.39 5.38
C GLN A 224 -7.64 3.61 4.07
N CYS A 225 -8.96 3.42 4.09
CA CYS A 225 -9.82 3.65 2.94
C CYS A 225 -10.97 4.55 3.36
N TRP A 226 -11.17 5.66 2.64
CA TRP A 226 -12.25 6.61 2.95
C TRP A 226 -12.77 7.29 1.70
N SER A 227 -13.98 7.85 1.79
CA SER A 227 -14.53 8.79 0.83
C SER A 227 -14.48 10.22 1.36
N ARG A 228 -14.25 11.19 0.48
CA ARG A 228 -14.39 12.60 0.85
C ARG A 228 -15.85 13.01 0.84
N LYS A 229 -16.23 13.91 1.76
CA LYS A 229 -17.55 14.55 1.67
C LYS A 229 -17.54 15.59 0.55
N PRO A 230 -18.67 15.78 -0.15
CA PRO A 230 -18.77 16.79 -1.24
C PRO A 230 -18.32 18.19 -0.81
N GLU A 231 -18.49 18.55 0.45
CA GLU A 231 -18.14 19.85 1.04
C GLU A 231 -16.63 20.01 1.26
N GLU A 232 -15.86 18.93 1.28
CA GLU A 232 -14.40 18.92 1.48
C GLU A 232 -13.62 19.07 0.18
N SER A 233 -14.30 19.11 -0.96
CA SER A 233 -13.73 19.33 -2.30
C SER A 233 -13.65 20.83 -2.59
N GLY A 234 -12.80 21.54 -1.82
CA GLY A 234 -12.56 22.97 -1.97
C GLY A 234 -11.27 23.30 -2.72
#